data_24c032620b96d84fc6d6c2fcf46f3ffc
#
_entry.id   24c032620b96d84fc6d6c2fcf46f3ffc
#
_cell.length_a   1.000
_cell.length_b   1.000
_cell.length_c   1.000
_cell.angle_alpha   90.00
_cell.angle_beta   90.00
_cell.angle_gamma   90.00
#
_symmetry.space_group_name_H-M   'P 1'
#
loop_
_entity.id
_entity.type
_entity.pdbx_description
1 polymer ?
#
loop_
_entity_poly.entity_id
_entity_poly.type
_entity_poly.pdbx_seq_one_letter_code
_entity_poly.pdbx_strand_id
1 'polypeptide(L)'
;MEKFDLNNIFQGISTLLQSDPSIMYTRIGLILLGIPMGLGMAAVNAGVLIMPGGVQGNLFLDPMVTDTDQLMNILQIDFLQPVYTFMFSNGLIACLIFMGIGTMLDINFLLAKPLQSMFLALCAELGTFAVVPIAFAMGLSPNDSASIAMVGGADGPMVLFASLNLSKSIFVPITVVAYLYLGLTYGGYPYLVRAMVPKRLRAIKMQPPKKAPKQYSAATKISLAVVMCVILCLLFPVAAPLFFSLFIGIVIKESGLKHVCDFISGPMLYGSTFFLGILLGILCDAHTLLDPTVLKLLVLGILALLISGIGGILGGYAMYFLKRGNFNPVIGIAAVSCVPTTAKVA
;
A
#
# COMPACT_ATOMS: atom_id res chain seq x y z
N MET A 1 -3.67 36.31 2.41
CA MET A 1 -4.62 35.19 2.42
C MET A 1 -5.10 35.00 0.97
N GLU A 2 -4.44 34.14 0.21
CA GLU A 2 -4.92 33.76 -1.12
C GLU A 2 -6.26 33.04 -0.94
N LYS A 3 -7.27 33.52 -1.66
CA LYS A 3 -8.60 32.89 -1.67
C LYS A 3 -8.43 31.49 -2.21
N PHE A 4 -8.79 30.50 -1.40
CA PHE A 4 -8.88 29.11 -1.79
C PHE A 4 -9.90 29.00 -2.94
N ASP A 5 -9.40 28.85 -4.16
CA ASP A 5 -10.23 28.83 -5.37
C ASP A 5 -10.50 27.36 -5.77
N LEU A 6 -11.69 26.89 -5.47
CA LEU A 6 -12.18 25.58 -5.84
C LEU A 6 -12.10 25.29 -7.37
N ASN A 7 -12.20 26.34 -8.20
CA ASN A 7 -12.10 26.19 -9.65
C ASN A 7 -10.70 25.75 -10.08
N ASN A 8 -9.63 26.21 -9.40
CA ASN A 8 -8.26 25.78 -9.69
C ASN A 8 -8.04 24.29 -9.35
N ILE A 9 -8.71 23.78 -8.31
CA ILE A 9 -8.68 22.37 -7.96
C ILE A 9 -9.43 21.53 -8.99
N PHE A 10 -10.62 21.96 -9.40
CA PHE A 10 -11.40 21.27 -10.44
C PHE A 10 -10.70 21.30 -11.80
N GLN A 11 -10.07 22.39 -12.18
CA GLN A 11 -9.24 22.47 -13.39
C GLN A 11 -8.02 21.56 -13.30
N GLY A 12 -7.33 21.49 -12.16
CA GLY A 12 -6.21 20.58 -11.92
C GLY A 12 -6.65 19.11 -12.04
N ILE A 13 -7.77 18.75 -11.44
CA ILE A 13 -8.35 17.40 -11.54
C ILE A 13 -8.76 17.09 -12.99
N SER A 14 -9.40 18.03 -13.67
CA SER A 14 -9.82 17.90 -15.07
C SER A 14 -8.63 17.71 -16.02
N THR A 15 -7.55 18.48 -15.81
CA THR A 15 -6.32 18.37 -16.61
C THR A 15 -5.62 17.03 -16.37
N LEU A 16 -5.61 16.55 -15.11
CA LEU A 16 -5.13 15.22 -14.75
C LEU A 16 -5.97 14.11 -15.42
N LEU A 17 -7.26 14.30 -15.58
CA LEU A 17 -8.16 13.34 -16.22
C LEU A 17 -8.03 13.28 -17.75
N GLN A 18 -7.52 14.33 -18.40
CA GLN A 18 -7.44 14.44 -19.86
C GLN A 18 -6.07 14.07 -20.46
N SER A 19 -5.04 13.89 -19.64
CA SER A 19 -3.68 13.61 -20.09
C SER A 19 -3.43 12.11 -20.34
N ASP A 20 -2.32 11.79 -21.00
CA ASP A 20 -1.76 10.54 -21.52
C ASP A 20 -2.22 9.19 -20.85
N PRO A 21 -2.46 8.09 -21.64
CA PRO A 21 -2.80 6.74 -21.13
C PRO A 21 -1.78 6.16 -20.13
N SER A 22 -0.53 6.60 -20.18
CA SER A 22 0.49 6.18 -19.20
C SER A 22 0.17 6.57 -17.74
N ILE A 23 -0.70 7.57 -17.57
CA ILE A 23 -1.15 8.08 -16.27
C ILE A 23 -2.42 7.37 -15.77
N MET A 24 -2.99 6.46 -16.54
CA MET A 24 -4.28 5.81 -16.24
C MET A 24 -4.31 5.15 -14.84
N TYR A 25 -3.25 4.46 -14.44
CA TYR A 25 -3.19 3.81 -13.11
C TYR A 25 -3.12 4.82 -11.96
N THR A 26 -2.46 5.97 -12.17
CA THR A 26 -2.44 7.05 -11.18
C THR A 26 -3.82 7.67 -11.00
N ARG A 27 -4.56 7.84 -12.09
CA ARG A 27 -5.94 8.34 -12.07
C ARG A 27 -6.87 7.37 -11.36
N ILE A 28 -6.76 6.07 -11.66
CA ILE A 28 -7.53 5.02 -10.98
C ILE A 28 -7.25 5.08 -9.48
N GLY A 29 -5.99 5.14 -9.05
CA GLY A 29 -5.63 5.28 -7.64
C GLY A 29 -6.19 6.55 -7.00
N LEU A 30 -6.13 7.69 -7.69
CA LEU A 30 -6.68 8.94 -7.18
C LEU A 30 -8.21 8.89 -7.05
N ILE A 31 -8.90 8.34 -8.05
CA ILE A 31 -10.37 8.26 -8.06
C ILE A 31 -10.87 7.21 -7.06
N LEU A 32 -10.23 6.05 -6.98
CA LEU A 32 -10.71 4.94 -6.17
C LEU A 32 -10.27 4.98 -4.71
N LEU A 33 -9.15 5.62 -4.41
CA LEU A 33 -8.63 5.73 -3.05
C LEU A 33 -8.58 7.20 -2.57
N GLY A 34 -7.90 8.07 -3.29
CA GLY A 34 -7.63 9.44 -2.85
C GLY A 34 -8.89 10.30 -2.71
N ILE A 35 -9.80 10.28 -3.70
CA ILE A 35 -11.05 11.06 -3.64
C ILE A 35 -12.00 10.50 -2.58
N PRO A 36 -12.30 9.19 -2.51
CA PRO A 36 -13.13 8.63 -1.44
C PRO A 36 -12.56 8.87 -0.06
N MET A 37 -11.25 8.74 0.12
CA MET A 37 -10.58 9.04 1.39
C MET A 37 -10.75 10.53 1.78
N GLY A 38 -10.52 11.45 0.82
CA GLY A 38 -10.71 12.89 1.06
C GLY A 38 -12.15 13.26 1.39
N LEU A 39 -13.13 12.64 0.72
CA LEU A 39 -14.55 12.84 1.01
C LEU A 39 -14.92 12.28 2.39
N GLY A 40 -14.43 11.10 2.75
CA GLY A 40 -14.63 10.51 4.08
C GLY A 40 -14.05 11.40 5.19
N MET A 41 -12.83 11.88 5.02
CA MET A 41 -12.20 12.83 5.96
C MET A 41 -13.01 14.13 6.09
N ALA A 42 -13.48 14.68 4.97
CA ALA A 42 -14.29 15.89 4.98
C ALA A 42 -15.63 15.66 5.72
N ALA A 43 -16.28 14.53 5.47
CA ALA A 43 -17.57 14.21 6.08
C ALA A 43 -17.46 14.01 7.60
N VAL A 44 -16.48 13.24 8.08
CA VAL A 44 -16.31 13.00 9.52
C VAL A 44 -15.90 14.28 10.26
N ASN A 45 -15.00 15.08 9.69
CA ASN A 45 -14.55 16.32 10.34
C ASN A 45 -15.62 17.44 10.26
N ALA A 46 -16.46 17.48 9.24
CA ALA A 46 -17.61 18.39 9.19
C ALA A 46 -18.60 18.08 10.31
N GLY A 47 -18.86 16.82 10.62
CA GLY A 47 -19.70 16.41 11.76
C GLY A 47 -19.16 16.93 13.09
N VAL A 48 -17.85 16.80 13.32
CA VAL A 48 -17.16 17.32 14.53
C VAL A 48 -17.28 18.85 14.66
N LEU A 49 -17.24 19.59 13.55
CA LEU A 49 -17.32 21.06 13.54
C LEU A 49 -18.75 21.58 13.75
N ILE A 50 -19.78 20.85 13.32
CA ILE A 50 -21.16 21.31 13.29
C ILE A 50 -21.91 20.96 14.58
N MET A 51 -21.57 19.87 15.27
CA MET A 51 -22.27 19.41 16.47
C MET A 51 -21.73 20.08 17.75
N PRO A 52 -22.56 20.86 18.47
CA PRO A 52 -22.16 21.48 19.73
C PRO A 52 -21.92 20.38 20.80
N GLY A 53 -20.78 20.41 21.42
CA GLY A 53 -20.42 19.50 22.52
C GLY A 53 -19.47 18.37 22.18
N GLY A 54 -18.98 18.34 20.92
CA GLY A 54 -18.04 17.30 20.47
C GLY A 54 -18.68 15.91 20.53
N VAL A 55 -19.07 15.38 19.39
CA VAL A 55 -19.53 13.99 19.35
C VAL A 55 -18.38 13.10 19.77
N GLN A 56 -18.48 12.47 20.92
CA GLN A 56 -17.60 11.35 21.27
C GLN A 56 -18.01 10.18 20.39
N GLY A 57 -17.30 9.98 19.29
CA GLY A 57 -17.55 8.91 18.35
C GLY A 57 -17.75 9.41 16.91
N ASN A 58 -17.55 8.50 15.99
CA ASN A 58 -17.73 8.73 14.57
C ASN A 58 -19.18 8.42 14.18
N LEU A 59 -19.87 9.35 13.49
CA LEU A 59 -21.27 9.18 13.05
C LEU A 59 -21.45 8.09 11.98
N PHE A 60 -20.38 7.57 11.39
CA PHE A 60 -20.44 6.62 10.28
C PHE A 60 -20.11 5.19 10.70
N LEU A 61 -19.29 5.03 11.75
CA LEU A 61 -18.87 3.72 12.26
C LEU A 61 -18.21 3.88 13.64
N ASP A 62 -18.26 2.82 14.45
CA ASP A 62 -17.50 2.71 15.70
C ASP A 62 -16.44 1.61 15.55
N PRO A 63 -15.15 1.98 15.47
CA PRO A 63 -14.07 1.03 15.26
C PRO A 63 -13.75 0.16 16.50
N MET A 64 -14.23 0.54 17.68
CA MET A 64 -13.84 -0.07 18.96
C MET A 64 -14.94 -0.90 19.62
N VAL A 65 -16.08 -1.08 18.96
CA VAL A 65 -17.18 -1.89 19.49
C VAL A 65 -16.78 -3.35 19.61
N THR A 66 -16.85 -3.88 20.82
CA THR A 66 -16.54 -5.28 21.15
C THR A 66 -17.75 -6.03 21.72
N ASP A 67 -18.75 -5.31 22.21
CA ASP A 67 -19.97 -5.90 22.77
C ASP A 67 -20.94 -6.28 21.65
N THR A 68 -21.44 -7.53 21.68
CA THR A 68 -22.32 -8.08 20.64
C THR A 68 -23.65 -7.34 20.53
N ASP A 69 -24.25 -6.94 21.65
CA ASP A 69 -25.55 -6.25 21.65
C ASP A 69 -25.40 -4.83 21.12
N GLN A 70 -24.34 -4.12 21.48
CA GLN A 70 -24.03 -2.81 20.93
C GLN A 70 -23.70 -2.91 19.42
N LEU A 71 -22.92 -3.91 19.00
CA LEU A 71 -22.59 -4.15 17.61
C LEU A 71 -23.85 -4.36 16.76
N MET A 72 -24.83 -5.15 17.25
CA MET A 72 -26.07 -5.39 16.52
C MET A 72 -26.90 -4.12 16.34
N ASN A 73 -26.93 -3.23 17.32
CA ASN A 73 -27.59 -1.94 17.21
C ASN A 73 -26.88 -1.02 16.21
N ILE A 74 -25.56 -0.93 16.29
CA ILE A 74 -24.74 -0.08 15.41
C ILE A 74 -24.78 -0.56 13.96
N LEU A 75 -24.80 -1.88 13.71
CA LEU A 75 -24.95 -2.44 12.37
C LEU A 75 -26.25 -2.04 11.67
N GLN A 76 -27.28 -1.68 12.43
CA GLN A 76 -28.57 -1.23 11.90
C GLN A 76 -28.64 0.29 11.68
N ILE A 77 -27.85 1.07 12.40
CA ILE A 77 -27.88 2.54 12.39
C ILE A 77 -26.77 3.10 11.49
N ASP A 78 -25.54 2.60 11.64
CA ASP A 78 -24.37 3.12 10.94
C ASP A 78 -24.12 2.37 9.63
N PHE A 79 -24.45 3.00 8.52
CA PHE A 79 -24.50 2.31 7.22
C PHE A 79 -23.15 1.74 6.75
N LEU A 80 -22.02 2.25 7.22
CA LEU A 80 -20.68 1.73 6.89
C LEU A 80 -20.18 0.69 7.90
N GLN A 81 -20.82 0.53 9.04
CA GLN A 81 -20.42 -0.45 10.05
C GLN A 81 -20.37 -1.88 9.51
N PRO A 82 -21.34 -2.36 8.69
CA PRO A 82 -21.25 -3.69 8.11
C PRO A 82 -19.98 -3.88 7.26
N VAL A 83 -19.64 -2.91 6.42
CA VAL A 83 -18.42 -2.97 5.58
C VAL A 83 -17.18 -2.94 6.46
N TYR A 84 -17.17 -2.08 7.48
CA TYR A 84 -16.07 -2.02 8.44
C TYR A 84 -15.89 -3.36 9.16
N THR A 85 -16.94 -3.87 9.77
CA THR A 85 -16.88 -5.07 10.63
C THR A 85 -16.57 -6.34 9.82
N PHE A 86 -17.27 -6.55 8.68
CA PHE A 86 -17.17 -7.81 7.94
C PHE A 86 -16.08 -7.82 6.87
N MET A 87 -15.56 -6.67 6.46
CA MET A 87 -14.57 -6.62 5.38
C MET A 87 -13.25 -5.97 5.79
N PHE A 88 -13.31 -4.90 6.60
CA PHE A 88 -12.12 -4.14 6.95
C PHE A 88 -11.43 -4.70 8.20
N SER A 89 -12.15 -4.81 9.32
CA SER A 89 -11.59 -5.19 10.62
C SER A 89 -11.09 -6.64 10.69
N ASN A 90 -11.50 -7.51 9.77
CA ASN A 90 -11.01 -8.89 9.65
C ASN A 90 -9.94 -9.06 8.56
N GLY A 91 -9.56 -7.99 7.87
CA GLY A 91 -8.54 -8.03 6.82
C GLY A 91 -9.00 -8.55 5.46
N LEU A 92 -10.31 -8.83 5.27
CA LEU A 92 -10.83 -9.36 4.00
C LEU A 92 -10.58 -8.41 2.83
N ILE A 93 -10.74 -7.09 3.02
CA ILE A 93 -10.44 -6.09 1.98
C ILE A 93 -8.99 -6.21 1.51
N ALA A 94 -8.04 -6.36 2.44
CA ALA A 94 -6.63 -6.57 2.10
C ALA A 94 -6.43 -7.83 1.25
N CYS A 95 -7.06 -8.94 1.62
CA CYS A 95 -7.01 -10.19 0.88
C CYS A 95 -7.58 -10.07 -0.54
N LEU A 96 -8.71 -9.36 -0.70
CA LEU A 96 -9.31 -9.13 -2.03
C LEU A 96 -8.41 -8.26 -2.93
N ILE A 97 -7.75 -7.25 -2.36
CA ILE A 97 -6.78 -6.42 -3.09
C ILE A 97 -5.56 -7.27 -3.50
N PHE A 98 -5.02 -8.11 -2.60
CA PHE A 98 -3.90 -9.01 -2.91
C PHE A 98 -4.27 -10.02 -4.00
N MET A 99 -5.50 -10.54 -4.01
CA MET A 99 -5.98 -11.41 -5.08
C MET A 99 -6.01 -10.67 -6.43
N GLY A 100 -6.49 -9.42 -6.44
CA GLY A 100 -6.45 -8.56 -7.63
C GLY A 100 -5.03 -8.31 -8.13
N ILE A 101 -4.09 -7.99 -7.24
CA ILE A 101 -2.67 -7.83 -7.55
C ILE A 101 -2.10 -9.13 -8.13
N GLY A 102 -2.46 -10.28 -7.55
CA GLY A 102 -2.03 -11.60 -8.03
C GLY A 102 -2.38 -11.85 -9.50
N THR A 103 -3.56 -11.41 -9.95
CA THR A 103 -3.95 -11.52 -11.37
C THR A 103 -3.13 -10.61 -12.30
N MET A 104 -2.50 -9.57 -11.78
CA MET A 104 -1.67 -8.64 -12.56
C MET A 104 -0.20 -9.07 -12.64
N LEU A 105 0.27 -9.92 -11.72
CA LEU A 105 1.66 -10.38 -11.67
C LEU A 105 2.01 -11.29 -12.86
N ASP A 106 3.21 -11.12 -13.42
CA ASP A 106 3.77 -12.03 -14.43
C ASP A 106 4.95 -12.82 -13.83
N ILE A 107 4.71 -14.10 -13.59
CA ILE A 107 5.71 -15.03 -13.03
C ILE A 107 6.94 -15.15 -13.94
N ASN A 108 6.81 -15.03 -15.25
CA ASN A 108 7.96 -15.14 -16.17
C ASN A 108 9.01 -14.07 -15.86
N PHE A 109 8.60 -12.83 -15.56
CA PHE A 109 9.52 -11.76 -15.17
C PHE A 109 10.16 -12.01 -13.82
N LEU A 110 9.39 -12.51 -12.86
CA LEU A 110 9.91 -12.84 -11.53
C LEU A 110 10.98 -13.92 -11.60
N LEU A 111 10.75 -14.96 -12.39
CA LEU A 111 11.67 -16.08 -12.57
C LEU A 111 12.88 -15.74 -13.48
N ALA A 112 12.81 -14.67 -14.27
CA ALA A 112 13.91 -14.30 -15.16
C ALA A 112 15.20 -13.91 -14.43
N LYS A 113 15.08 -13.20 -13.28
CA LYS A 113 16.25 -12.75 -12.47
C LYS A 113 15.92 -12.74 -10.97
N PRO A 114 15.61 -13.87 -10.34
CA PRO A 114 15.08 -13.90 -8.98
C PRO A 114 16.06 -13.33 -7.95
N LEU A 115 17.35 -13.70 -8.00
CA LEU A 115 18.35 -13.21 -7.04
C LEU A 115 18.55 -11.68 -7.11
N GLN A 116 18.47 -11.11 -8.32
CA GLN A 116 18.56 -9.66 -8.47
C GLN A 116 17.35 -8.95 -7.87
N SER A 117 16.15 -9.46 -8.12
CA SER A 117 14.91 -8.90 -7.57
C SER A 117 14.88 -9.03 -6.06
N MET A 118 15.26 -10.19 -5.51
CA MET A 118 15.35 -10.41 -4.07
C MET A 118 16.36 -9.47 -3.39
N PHE A 119 17.54 -9.29 -3.98
CA PHE A 119 18.54 -8.38 -3.44
C PHE A 119 18.05 -6.93 -3.41
N LEU A 120 17.41 -6.45 -4.49
CA LEU A 120 16.86 -5.10 -4.53
C LEU A 120 15.71 -4.93 -3.54
N ALA A 121 14.82 -5.92 -3.42
CA ALA A 121 13.75 -5.91 -2.45
C ALA A 121 14.29 -5.86 -1.00
N LEU A 122 15.29 -6.67 -0.67
CA LEU A 122 15.93 -6.64 0.64
C LEU A 122 16.52 -5.26 0.97
N CYS A 123 17.20 -4.63 0.00
CA CYS A 123 17.72 -3.27 0.17
C CYS A 123 16.61 -2.23 0.35
N ALA A 124 15.49 -2.40 -0.36
CA ALA A 124 14.34 -1.52 -0.27
C ALA A 124 13.55 -1.66 1.05
N GLU A 125 13.66 -2.81 1.72
CA GLU A 125 13.05 -3.07 3.04
C GLU A 125 13.91 -2.61 4.22
N LEU A 126 15.06 -1.99 3.99
CA LEU A 126 15.92 -1.51 5.08
C LEU A 126 15.20 -0.54 6.04
N GLY A 127 14.24 0.24 5.55
CA GLY A 127 13.43 1.12 6.39
C GLY A 127 12.57 0.36 7.38
N THR A 128 11.95 -0.73 6.95
CA THR A 128 11.17 -1.62 7.81
C THR A 128 12.03 -2.15 8.95
N PHE A 129 13.22 -2.67 8.67
CA PHE A 129 14.11 -3.20 9.70
C PHE A 129 14.72 -2.12 10.61
N ALA A 130 15.10 -0.96 10.05
CA ALA A 130 15.74 0.11 10.80
C ALA A 130 14.78 0.82 11.76
N VAL A 131 13.49 0.92 11.42
CA VAL A 131 12.52 1.64 12.25
C VAL A 131 12.08 0.86 13.47
N VAL A 132 12.14 -0.49 13.47
CA VAL A 132 11.80 -1.29 14.66
C VAL A 132 12.56 -0.85 15.90
N PRO A 133 13.91 -0.84 15.92
CA PRO A 133 14.66 -0.41 17.11
C PRO A 133 14.46 1.08 17.42
N ILE A 134 14.25 1.94 16.43
CA ILE A 134 13.99 3.37 16.65
C ILE A 134 12.64 3.56 17.35
N ALA A 135 11.59 2.90 16.87
CA ALA A 135 10.26 2.95 17.45
C ALA A 135 10.25 2.42 18.89
N PHE A 136 10.97 1.33 19.13
CA PHE A 136 11.15 0.77 20.47
C PHE A 136 11.88 1.76 21.40
N ALA A 137 12.94 2.42 20.93
CA ALA A 137 13.65 3.45 21.69
C ALA A 137 12.79 4.70 21.96
N MET A 138 11.77 4.98 21.16
CA MET A 138 10.78 6.04 21.38
C MET A 138 9.68 5.65 22.37
N GLY A 139 9.75 4.45 22.97
CA GLY A 139 8.84 3.97 24.00
C GLY A 139 7.60 3.23 23.49
N LEU A 140 7.58 2.80 22.22
CA LEU A 140 6.53 1.93 21.71
C LEU A 140 6.75 0.48 22.15
N SER A 141 5.67 -0.28 22.30
CA SER A 141 5.78 -1.72 22.56
C SER A 141 6.46 -2.45 21.39
N PRO A 142 7.02 -3.65 21.57
CA PRO A 142 7.60 -4.42 20.47
C PRO A 142 6.61 -4.67 19.33
N ASN A 143 5.34 -4.96 19.65
CA ASN A 143 4.29 -5.20 18.67
C ASN A 143 3.93 -3.94 17.89
N ASP A 144 3.81 -2.80 18.60
CA ASP A 144 3.52 -1.51 17.96
C ASP A 144 4.69 -1.06 17.10
N SER A 145 5.92 -1.27 17.58
CA SER A 145 7.14 -0.98 16.82
C SER A 145 7.24 -1.80 15.54
N ALA A 146 6.91 -3.08 15.61
CA ALA A 146 6.84 -3.94 14.43
C ALA A 146 5.74 -3.50 13.45
N SER A 147 4.56 -3.15 13.97
CA SER A 147 3.42 -2.72 13.15
C SER A 147 3.72 -1.42 12.38
N ILE A 148 4.25 -0.39 13.06
CA ILE A 148 4.57 0.88 12.37
C ILE A 148 5.75 0.73 11.40
N ALA A 149 6.71 -0.13 11.70
CA ALA A 149 7.84 -0.39 10.83
C ALA A 149 7.42 -0.98 9.46
N MET A 150 6.32 -1.75 9.40
CA MET A 150 5.78 -2.29 8.15
C MET A 150 5.39 -1.21 7.14
N VAL A 151 5.19 0.04 7.58
CA VAL A 151 4.97 1.20 6.69
C VAL A 151 6.16 1.41 5.75
N GLY A 152 7.38 1.03 6.16
CA GLY A 152 8.58 1.12 5.34
C GLY A 152 8.52 0.35 4.02
N GLY A 153 7.76 -0.76 3.98
CA GLY A 153 7.48 -1.50 2.76
C GLY A 153 6.52 -0.80 1.81
N ALA A 154 5.90 0.31 2.20
CA ALA A 154 4.93 1.09 1.42
C ALA A 154 3.77 0.26 0.86
N ASP A 155 3.37 -0.80 1.56
CA ASP A 155 2.26 -1.69 1.20
C ASP A 155 1.11 -1.52 2.22
N GLY A 156 0.13 -0.68 1.88
CA GLY A 156 -1.01 -0.38 2.73
C GLY A 156 -1.80 -1.61 3.21
N PRO A 157 -2.24 -2.51 2.32
CA PRO A 157 -2.94 -3.74 2.71
C PRO A 157 -2.14 -4.64 3.65
N MET A 158 -0.82 -4.73 3.46
CA MET A 158 0.06 -5.50 4.35
C MET A 158 0.17 -4.85 5.73
N VAL A 159 0.33 -3.53 5.78
CA VAL A 159 0.36 -2.78 7.05
C VAL A 159 -0.95 -2.94 7.81
N LEU A 160 -2.09 -2.82 7.12
CA LEU A 160 -3.41 -3.05 7.69
C LEU A 160 -3.50 -4.43 8.31
N PHE A 161 -3.14 -5.47 7.56
CA PHE A 161 -3.22 -6.84 8.03
C PHE A 161 -2.27 -7.12 9.21
N ALA A 162 -1.04 -6.62 9.14
CA ALA A 162 -0.06 -6.77 10.21
C ALA A 162 -0.51 -6.07 11.49
N SER A 163 -1.00 -4.84 11.40
CA SER A 163 -1.46 -4.07 12.57
C SER A 163 -2.68 -4.68 13.24
N LEU A 164 -3.62 -5.26 12.48
CA LEU A 164 -4.75 -6.02 13.03
C LEU A 164 -4.31 -7.19 13.91
N ASN A 165 -3.22 -7.85 13.55
CA ASN A 165 -2.73 -9.03 14.26
C ASN A 165 -1.78 -8.68 15.41
N LEU A 166 -0.96 -7.63 15.24
CA LEU A 166 0.12 -7.29 16.19
C LEU A 166 -0.27 -6.20 17.17
N SER A 167 -1.11 -5.23 16.75
CA SER A 167 -1.27 -3.96 17.47
C SER A 167 -2.69 -3.41 17.36
N LYS A 168 -3.66 -4.15 17.91
CA LYS A 168 -5.09 -3.79 17.81
C LYS A 168 -5.41 -2.43 18.43
N SER A 169 -4.72 -2.03 19.51
CA SER A 169 -4.96 -0.78 20.22
C SER A 169 -4.64 0.47 19.39
N ILE A 170 -3.65 0.40 18.53
CA ILE A 170 -3.23 1.50 17.64
C ILE A 170 -3.41 1.14 16.16
N PHE A 171 -4.24 0.15 15.86
CA PHE A 171 -4.54 -0.29 14.49
C PHE A 171 -5.03 0.84 13.60
N VAL A 172 -6.04 1.61 14.09
CA VAL A 172 -6.61 2.74 13.32
C VAL A 172 -5.55 3.80 13.02
N PRO A 173 -4.82 4.35 14.00
CA PRO A 173 -3.72 5.27 13.77
C PRO A 173 -2.66 4.77 12.77
N ILE A 174 -2.18 3.54 12.94
CA ILE A 174 -1.16 2.98 12.04
C ILE A 174 -1.69 2.87 10.61
N THR A 175 -2.92 2.42 10.44
CA THR A 175 -3.54 2.25 9.13
C THR A 175 -3.71 3.60 8.42
N VAL A 176 -4.20 4.61 9.14
CA VAL A 176 -4.32 5.98 8.63
C VAL A 176 -2.96 6.52 8.18
N VAL A 177 -1.94 6.39 9.04
CA VAL A 177 -0.56 6.78 8.73
C VAL A 177 -0.05 6.09 7.47
N ALA A 178 -0.23 4.77 7.35
CA ALA A 178 0.23 4.00 6.20
C ALA A 178 -0.35 4.51 4.88
N TYR A 179 -1.64 4.83 4.85
CA TYR A 179 -2.29 5.27 3.61
C TYR A 179 -2.04 6.74 3.29
N LEU A 180 -1.92 7.62 4.29
CA LEU A 180 -1.47 9.01 4.07
C LEU A 180 -0.09 9.04 3.39
N TYR A 181 0.80 8.12 3.76
CA TYR A 181 2.15 8.09 3.21
C TYR A 181 2.29 7.48 1.83
N LEU A 182 1.32 6.74 1.33
CA LEU A 182 1.30 6.36 -0.08
C LEU A 182 1.30 7.60 -0.99
N GLY A 183 0.56 8.65 -0.60
CA GLY A 183 0.62 9.94 -1.27
C GLY A 183 1.99 10.62 -1.17
N LEU A 184 2.62 10.54 0.00
CA LEU A 184 3.94 11.12 0.25
C LEU A 184 5.05 10.42 -0.55
N THR A 185 5.02 9.10 -0.70
CA THR A 185 5.99 8.37 -1.52
C THR A 185 5.90 8.80 -2.97
N TYR A 186 4.69 8.96 -3.50
CA TYR A 186 4.48 9.40 -4.87
C TYR A 186 5.02 10.81 -5.13
N GLY A 187 4.78 11.73 -4.20
CA GLY A 187 5.28 13.11 -4.28
C GLY A 187 6.76 13.26 -3.91
N GLY A 188 7.24 12.53 -2.91
CA GLY A 188 8.57 12.71 -2.32
C GLY A 188 9.70 11.93 -3.01
N TYR A 189 9.44 10.71 -3.47
CA TYR A 189 10.49 9.87 -4.09
C TYR A 189 11.12 10.47 -5.35
N PRO A 190 10.41 11.19 -6.24
CA PRO A 190 11.06 11.89 -7.34
C PRO A 190 12.14 12.89 -6.90
N TYR A 191 11.92 13.59 -5.78
CA TYR A 191 12.93 14.49 -5.22
C TYR A 191 14.09 13.72 -4.61
N LEU A 192 13.84 12.62 -3.90
CA LEU A 192 14.87 11.74 -3.35
C LEU A 192 15.77 11.18 -4.47
N VAL A 193 15.17 10.71 -5.56
CA VAL A 193 15.90 10.23 -6.75
C VAL A 193 16.76 11.34 -7.37
N ARG A 194 16.20 12.56 -7.47
CA ARG A 194 16.97 13.70 -8.02
C ARG A 194 18.13 14.11 -7.13
N ALA A 195 17.98 14.00 -5.81
CA ALA A 195 19.03 14.32 -4.85
C ALA A 195 20.14 13.28 -4.83
N MET A 196 19.80 12.00 -4.91
CA MET A 196 20.77 10.91 -4.75
C MET A 196 21.38 10.40 -6.05
N VAL A 197 20.68 10.49 -7.18
CA VAL A 197 21.13 9.93 -8.46
C VAL A 197 21.41 11.04 -9.46
N PRO A 198 22.67 11.23 -9.91
CA PRO A 198 23.03 12.22 -10.94
C PRO A 198 22.30 12.00 -12.26
N LYS A 199 22.04 13.10 -13.00
CA LYS A 199 21.36 13.06 -14.31
C LYS A 199 21.95 12.03 -15.28
N ARG A 200 23.29 11.88 -15.29
CA ARG A 200 24.00 10.92 -16.14
C ARG A 200 23.60 9.48 -15.87
N LEU A 201 23.41 9.11 -14.60
CA LEU A 201 23.04 7.73 -14.22
C LEU A 201 21.56 7.48 -14.41
N ARG A 202 20.70 8.49 -14.21
CA ARG A 202 19.26 8.41 -14.47
C ARG A 202 18.94 8.19 -15.95
N ALA A 203 19.80 8.68 -16.84
CA ALA A 203 19.67 8.54 -18.30
C ALA A 203 20.08 7.16 -18.85
N ILE A 204 20.59 6.25 -18.01
CA ILE A 204 20.97 4.91 -18.45
C ILE A 204 19.70 4.14 -18.88
N LYS A 205 19.57 3.88 -20.18
CA LYS A 205 18.51 3.04 -20.73
C LYS A 205 18.83 1.58 -20.46
N MET A 206 17.94 0.90 -19.74
CA MET A 206 18.05 -0.55 -19.58
C MET A 206 17.74 -1.24 -20.90
N GLN A 207 18.71 -2.00 -21.39
CA GLN A 207 18.48 -2.81 -22.58
C GLN A 207 17.59 -4.01 -22.24
N PRO A 208 16.57 -4.32 -23.05
CA PRO A 208 15.81 -5.54 -22.89
C PRO A 208 16.76 -6.74 -22.91
N PRO A 209 16.45 -7.82 -22.19
CA PRO A 209 17.32 -9.00 -22.19
C PRO A 209 17.52 -9.50 -23.61
N LYS A 210 18.79 -9.78 -24.01
CA LYS A 210 19.15 -10.26 -25.37
C LYS A 210 18.42 -11.54 -25.78
N LYS A 211 17.93 -12.31 -24.81
CA LYS A 211 17.04 -13.46 -25.02
C LYS A 211 15.73 -13.17 -24.30
N ALA A 212 14.60 -13.42 -24.98
CA ALA A 212 13.30 -13.37 -24.34
C ALA A 212 13.31 -14.26 -23.07
N PRO A 213 12.69 -13.82 -21.96
CA PRO A 213 12.59 -14.66 -20.79
C PRO A 213 11.93 -15.99 -21.16
N LYS A 214 12.43 -17.08 -20.59
CA LYS A 214 11.90 -18.42 -20.85
C LYS A 214 10.41 -18.41 -20.50
N GLN A 215 9.58 -18.67 -21.47
CA GLN A 215 8.15 -18.81 -21.22
C GLN A 215 7.89 -20.21 -20.66
N TYR A 216 7.33 -20.24 -19.46
CA TYR A 216 6.89 -21.49 -18.81
C TYR A 216 5.46 -21.81 -19.21
N SER A 217 5.10 -23.08 -19.28
CA SER A 217 3.73 -23.49 -19.55
C SER A 217 2.80 -23.05 -18.41
N ALA A 218 1.52 -22.84 -18.68
CA ALA A 218 0.52 -22.50 -17.67
C ALA A 218 0.50 -23.53 -16.51
N ALA A 219 0.55 -24.82 -16.84
CA ALA A 219 0.61 -25.88 -15.83
C ALA A 219 1.84 -25.75 -14.91
N THR A 220 3.03 -25.44 -15.46
CA THR A 220 4.24 -25.22 -14.65
C THR A 220 4.10 -24.03 -13.73
N LYS A 221 3.52 -22.94 -14.21
CA LYS A 221 3.32 -21.71 -13.42
C LYS A 221 2.31 -21.93 -12.29
N ILE A 222 1.20 -22.63 -12.58
CA ILE A 222 0.19 -22.98 -11.57
C ILE A 222 0.81 -23.89 -10.51
N SER A 223 1.52 -24.95 -10.90
CA SER A 223 2.18 -25.86 -9.96
C SER A 223 3.17 -25.13 -9.08
N LEU A 224 3.98 -24.24 -9.66
CA LEU A 224 4.93 -23.41 -8.90
C LEU A 224 4.21 -22.48 -7.93
N ALA A 225 3.13 -21.83 -8.37
CA ALA A 225 2.34 -20.92 -7.52
C ALA A 225 1.74 -21.67 -6.33
N VAL A 226 1.18 -22.85 -6.54
CA VAL A 226 0.62 -23.71 -5.46
C VAL A 226 1.70 -24.15 -4.48
N VAL A 227 2.85 -24.64 -4.96
CA VAL A 227 3.97 -25.05 -4.10
C VAL A 227 4.49 -23.88 -3.28
N MET A 228 4.71 -22.72 -3.90
CA MET A 228 5.17 -21.52 -3.20
C MET A 228 4.14 -21.02 -2.20
N CYS A 229 2.86 -21.06 -2.53
CA CYS A 229 1.77 -20.74 -1.60
C CYS A 229 1.84 -21.61 -0.35
N VAL A 230 1.92 -22.92 -0.50
CA VAL A 230 2.00 -23.85 0.62
C VAL A 230 3.23 -23.59 1.48
N ILE A 231 4.40 -23.43 0.85
CA ILE A 231 5.65 -23.16 1.57
C ILE A 231 5.54 -21.86 2.38
N LEU A 232 5.08 -20.77 1.76
CA LEU A 232 5.00 -19.46 2.43
C LEU A 232 3.92 -19.44 3.52
N CYS A 233 2.79 -20.10 3.33
CA CYS A 233 1.76 -20.24 4.37
C CYS A 233 2.26 -21.05 5.58
N LEU A 234 3.10 -22.06 5.35
CA LEU A 234 3.69 -22.84 6.44
C LEU A 234 4.79 -22.07 7.18
N LEU A 235 5.60 -21.28 6.46
CA LEU A 235 6.66 -20.48 7.06
C LEU A 235 6.11 -19.26 7.81
N PHE A 236 5.04 -18.65 7.31
CA PHE A 236 4.47 -17.42 7.85
C PHE A 236 2.95 -17.55 8.05
N PRO A 237 2.50 -18.35 9.03
CA PRO A 237 1.08 -18.66 9.21
C PRO A 237 0.22 -17.43 9.48
N VAL A 238 0.76 -16.39 10.14
CA VAL A 238 0.03 -15.13 10.39
C VAL A 238 -0.31 -14.41 9.08
N ALA A 239 0.57 -14.45 8.07
CA ALA A 239 0.37 -13.83 6.77
C ALA A 239 -0.26 -14.78 5.73
N ALA A 240 -0.60 -16.00 6.13
CA ALA A 240 -1.16 -17.00 5.22
C ALA A 240 -2.39 -16.54 4.42
N PRO A 241 -3.37 -15.79 5.00
CA PRO A 241 -4.50 -15.28 4.21
C PRO A 241 -4.09 -14.37 3.06
N LEU A 242 -3.06 -13.54 3.24
CA LEU A 242 -2.55 -12.66 2.19
C LEU A 242 -1.84 -13.44 1.09
N PHE A 243 -0.94 -14.37 1.47
CA PHE A 243 -0.26 -15.24 0.50
C PHE A 243 -1.27 -16.09 -0.28
N PHE A 244 -2.19 -16.72 0.42
CA PHE A 244 -3.24 -17.52 -0.22
C PHE A 244 -4.03 -16.71 -1.26
N SER A 245 -4.46 -15.49 -0.91
CA SER A 245 -5.18 -14.60 -1.81
C SER A 245 -4.35 -14.20 -3.02
N LEU A 246 -3.07 -13.84 -2.81
CA LEU A 246 -2.14 -13.49 -3.89
C LEU A 246 -1.97 -14.66 -4.88
N PHE A 247 -1.70 -15.86 -4.36
CA PHE A 247 -1.45 -17.02 -5.21
C PHE A 247 -2.72 -17.53 -5.89
N ILE A 248 -3.90 -17.42 -5.29
CA ILE A 248 -5.17 -17.65 -5.98
C ILE A 248 -5.30 -16.72 -7.19
N GLY A 249 -5.00 -15.41 -7.04
CA GLY A 249 -5.01 -14.48 -8.15
C GLY A 249 -4.08 -14.92 -9.29
N ILE A 250 -2.88 -15.35 -8.97
CA ILE A 250 -1.92 -15.88 -9.95
C ILE A 250 -2.45 -17.15 -10.65
N VAL A 251 -3.02 -18.09 -9.90
CA VAL A 251 -3.61 -19.33 -10.46
C VAL A 251 -4.76 -19.02 -11.40
N ILE A 252 -5.64 -18.09 -11.03
CA ILE A 252 -6.76 -17.65 -11.88
C ILE A 252 -6.24 -17.03 -13.19
N LYS A 253 -5.21 -16.18 -13.12
CA LYS A 253 -4.59 -15.62 -14.32
C LYS A 253 -4.07 -16.71 -15.27
N GLU A 254 -3.32 -17.66 -14.73
CA GLU A 254 -2.67 -18.69 -15.53
C GLU A 254 -3.63 -19.83 -15.95
N SER A 255 -4.83 -19.91 -15.34
CA SER A 255 -5.87 -20.90 -15.71
C SER A 255 -6.53 -20.59 -17.06
N GLY A 256 -6.34 -19.38 -17.61
CA GLY A 256 -6.98 -18.95 -18.85
C GLY A 256 -8.45 -18.54 -18.74
N LEU A 257 -9.01 -18.50 -17.52
CA LEU A 257 -10.38 -18.06 -17.25
C LEU A 257 -10.50 -16.53 -17.33
N LYS A 258 -10.48 -15.99 -18.54
CA LYS A 258 -10.44 -14.53 -18.79
C LYS A 258 -11.52 -13.77 -18.05
N HIS A 259 -12.80 -14.19 -18.12
CA HIS A 259 -13.90 -13.49 -17.47
C HIS A 259 -13.73 -13.38 -15.95
N VAL A 260 -13.22 -14.43 -15.31
CA VAL A 260 -12.93 -14.44 -13.86
C VAL A 260 -11.75 -13.52 -13.56
N CYS A 261 -10.70 -13.60 -14.37
CA CYS A 261 -9.53 -12.73 -14.24
C CYS A 261 -9.91 -11.25 -14.38
N ASP A 262 -10.72 -10.91 -15.39
CA ASP A 262 -11.19 -9.53 -15.66
C ASP A 262 -12.07 -9.03 -14.52
N PHE A 263 -12.94 -9.87 -13.95
CA PHE A 263 -13.75 -9.53 -12.78
C PHE A 263 -12.89 -9.22 -11.56
N ILE A 264 -11.89 -10.06 -11.29
CA ILE A 264 -11.03 -9.93 -10.09
C ILE A 264 -10.07 -8.74 -10.23
N SER A 265 -9.43 -8.56 -11.40
CA SER A 265 -8.50 -7.46 -11.65
C SER A 265 -9.18 -6.10 -11.87
N GLY A 266 -10.44 -6.09 -12.19
CA GLY A 266 -11.26 -4.89 -12.43
C GLY A 266 -12.26 -4.63 -11.30
N PRO A 267 -13.53 -5.02 -11.45
CA PRO A 267 -14.61 -4.63 -10.53
C PRO A 267 -14.33 -4.97 -9.07
N MET A 268 -13.81 -6.15 -8.77
CA MET A 268 -13.54 -6.56 -7.38
C MET A 268 -12.39 -5.76 -6.76
N LEU A 269 -11.27 -5.63 -7.47
CA LEU A 269 -10.12 -4.85 -7.01
C LEU A 269 -10.49 -3.37 -6.82
N TYR A 270 -11.21 -2.78 -7.79
CA TYR A 270 -11.60 -1.38 -7.72
C TYR A 270 -12.64 -1.12 -6.63
N GLY A 271 -13.63 -2.00 -6.49
CA GLY A 271 -14.62 -1.92 -5.43
C GLY A 271 -14.00 -2.02 -4.04
N SER A 272 -13.10 -3.00 -3.84
CA SER A 272 -12.37 -3.15 -2.57
C SER A 272 -11.52 -1.91 -2.26
N THR A 273 -10.83 -1.35 -3.25
CA THR A 273 -10.02 -0.14 -3.08
C THR A 273 -10.87 1.09 -2.78
N PHE A 274 -12.05 1.21 -3.40
CA PHE A 274 -13.00 2.29 -3.15
C PHE A 274 -13.53 2.28 -1.72
N PHE A 275 -14.03 1.13 -1.25
CA PHE A 275 -14.50 0.98 0.13
C PHE A 275 -13.38 1.18 1.14
N LEU A 276 -12.18 0.68 0.84
CA LEU A 276 -11.00 0.95 1.65
C LEU A 276 -10.74 2.45 1.78
N GLY A 277 -10.81 3.20 0.67
CA GLY A 277 -10.62 4.64 0.67
C GLY A 277 -11.64 5.38 1.55
N ILE A 278 -12.93 5.07 1.40
CA ILE A 278 -13.98 5.68 2.22
C ILE A 278 -13.76 5.39 3.71
N LEU A 279 -13.57 4.11 4.08
CA LEU A 279 -13.39 3.71 5.47
C LEU A 279 -12.17 4.38 6.11
N LEU A 280 -11.05 4.43 5.38
CA LEU A 280 -9.85 5.12 5.86
C LEU A 280 -10.09 6.62 6.06
N GLY A 281 -10.83 7.24 5.14
CA GLY A 281 -11.18 8.65 5.27
C GLY A 281 -12.00 8.94 6.52
N ILE A 282 -12.99 8.10 6.79
CA ILE A 282 -13.87 8.24 7.95
C ILE A 282 -13.12 7.98 9.27
N LEU A 283 -12.12 7.10 9.26
CA LEU A 283 -11.25 6.87 10.42
C LEU A 283 -10.26 8.01 10.70
N CYS A 284 -10.08 8.95 9.75
CA CYS A 284 -9.19 10.11 9.87
C CYS A 284 -9.88 11.31 10.51
N ASP A 285 -10.39 11.18 11.73
CA ASP A 285 -10.92 12.34 12.46
C ASP A 285 -9.79 13.23 13.03
N ALA A 286 -10.08 14.51 13.22
CA ALA A 286 -9.08 15.50 13.64
C ALA A 286 -8.54 15.23 15.06
N HIS A 287 -9.35 14.69 15.96
CA HIS A 287 -8.92 14.38 17.32
C HIS A 287 -7.91 13.24 17.31
N THR A 288 -8.20 12.17 16.57
CA THR A 288 -7.28 11.03 16.40
C THR A 288 -5.97 11.48 15.75
N LEU A 289 -6.00 12.32 14.72
CA LEU A 289 -4.79 12.78 14.03
C LEU A 289 -3.90 13.69 14.87
N LEU A 290 -4.48 14.43 15.83
CA LEU A 290 -3.74 15.33 16.73
C LEU A 290 -3.25 14.65 18.01
N ASP A 291 -3.57 13.36 18.21
CA ASP A 291 -3.06 12.60 19.35
C ASP A 291 -1.53 12.52 19.31
N PRO A 292 -0.83 12.78 20.44
CA PRO A 292 0.62 12.71 20.48
C PRO A 292 1.20 11.35 20.06
N THR A 293 0.46 10.26 20.28
CA THR A 293 0.87 8.92 19.83
C THR A 293 0.84 8.82 18.33
N VAL A 294 -0.21 9.34 17.69
CA VAL A 294 -0.36 9.36 16.23
C VAL A 294 0.72 10.23 15.58
N LEU A 295 1.06 11.38 16.19
CA LEU A 295 2.16 12.22 15.72
C LEU A 295 3.51 11.50 15.76
N LYS A 296 3.77 10.67 16.78
CA LYS A 296 4.96 9.82 16.82
C LYS A 296 4.95 8.79 15.68
N LEU A 297 3.81 8.14 15.45
CA LEU A 297 3.65 7.18 14.36
C LEU A 297 3.83 7.85 12.99
N LEU A 298 3.37 9.09 12.82
CA LEU A 298 3.59 9.91 11.64
C LEU A 298 5.09 10.09 11.36
N VAL A 299 5.85 10.52 12.34
CA VAL A 299 7.30 10.72 12.18
C VAL A 299 8.01 9.41 11.85
N LEU A 300 7.66 8.32 12.55
CA LEU A 300 8.24 7.00 12.30
C LEU A 300 7.91 6.46 10.90
N GLY A 301 6.69 6.67 10.42
CA GLY A 301 6.30 6.27 9.07
C GLY A 301 7.06 7.03 7.98
N ILE A 302 7.24 8.36 8.12
CA ILE A 302 8.09 9.16 7.20
C ILE A 302 9.51 8.62 7.19
N LEU A 303 10.06 8.37 8.38
CA LEU A 303 11.43 7.87 8.54
C LEU A 303 11.58 6.48 7.89
N ALA A 304 10.61 5.59 8.09
CA ALA A 304 10.59 4.26 7.50
C ALA A 304 10.66 4.34 5.96
N LEU A 305 9.79 5.13 5.35
CA LEU A 305 9.75 5.31 3.89
C LEU A 305 11.01 6.00 3.35
N LEU A 306 11.54 6.99 4.06
CA LEU A 306 12.77 7.66 3.66
C LEU A 306 13.95 6.69 3.65
N ILE A 307 14.12 5.90 4.72
CA ILE A 307 15.20 4.90 4.81
C ILE A 307 15.02 3.81 3.75
N SER A 308 13.79 3.35 3.51
CA SER A 308 13.48 2.37 2.45
C SER A 308 13.81 2.91 1.06
N GLY A 309 13.44 4.15 0.77
CA GLY A 309 13.78 4.81 -0.48
C GLY A 309 15.30 4.96 -0.68
N ILE A 310 16.03 5.37 0.36
CA ILE A 310 17.49 5.45 0.35
C ILE A 310 18.09 4.06 0.15
N GLY A 311 17.62 3.06 0.91
CA GLY A 311 18.07 1.68 0.80
C GLY A 311 17.86 1.10 -0.60
N GLY A 312 16.70 1.33 -1.19
CA GLY A 312 16.42 0.92 -2.57
C GLY A 312 17.37 1.53 -3.58
N ILE A 313 17.63 2.85 -3.48
CA ILE A 313 18.61 3.52 -4.37
C ILE A 313 20.03 2.99 -4.15
N LEU A 314 20.46 2.78 -2.90
CA LEU A 314 21.76 2.19 -2.60
C LEU A 314 21.89 0.77 -3.16
N GLY A 315 20.84 -0.06 -3.04
CA GLY A 315 20.75 -1.35 -3.70
C GLY A 315 20.88 -1.24 -5.23
N GLY A 316 20.26 -0.23 -5.83
CA GLY A 316 20.42 0.12 -7.23
C GLY A 316 21.86 0.48 -7.60
N TYR A 317 22.57 1.25 -6.77
CA TYR A 317 23.99 1.53 -6.94
C TYR A 317 24.85 0.28 -6.82
N ALA A 318 24.60 -0.58 -5.83
CA ALA A 318 25.31 -1.85 -5.71
C ALA A 318 25.18 -2.68 -6.99
N MET A 319 23.96 -2.75 -7.54
CA MET A 319 23.72 -3.44 -8.82
C MET A 319 24.42 -2.74 -10.01
N TYR A 320 24.49 -1.41 -10.02
CA TYR A 320 25.23 -0.65 -11.03
C TYR A 320 26.73 -1.05 -11.04
N PHE A 321 27.36 -1.11 -9.87
CA PHE A 321 28.76 -1.53 -9.75
C PHE A 321 28.96 -3.01 -10.13
N LEU A 322 28.10 -3.91 -9.64
CA LEU A 322 28.14 -5.34 -9.97
C LEU A 322 27.99 -5.60 -11.49
N LYS A 323 27.17 -4.77 -12.17
CA LYS A 323 26.95 -4.87 -13.63
C LYS A 323 27.86 -3.95 -14.46
N ARG A 324 28.95 -3.47 -13.87
CA ARG A 324 29.96 -2.64 -14.55
C ARG A 324 29.36 -1.45 -15.32
N GLY A 325 28.44 -0.73 -14.70
CA GLY A 325 27.81 0.44 -15.26
C GLY A 325 26.60 0.21 -16.16
N ASN A 326 26.17 -1.02 -16.38
CA ASN A 326 25.03 -1.38 -17.23
C ASN A 326 23.73 -1.57 -16.44
N PHE A 327 23.54 -0.81 -15.37
CA PHE A 327 22.30 -0.85 -14.56
C PHE A 327 21.95 0.56 -14.12
N ASN A 328 20.66 0.91 -14.24
CA ASN A 328 20.17 2.20 -13.77
C ASN A 328 19.88 2.13 -12.25
N PRO A 329 20.59 2.91 -11.40
CA PRO A 329 20.38 2.88 -9.96
C PRO A 329 18.95 3.24 -9.53
N VAL A 330 18.22 4.02 -10.31
CA VAL A 330 16.83 4.43 -10.01
C VAL A 330 15.89 3.23 -9.91
N ILE A 331 16.18 2.12 -10.63
CA ILE A 331 15.37 0.90 -10.55
C ILE A 331 15.30 0.34 -9.12
N GLY A 332 16.31 0.61 -8.29
CA GLY A 332 16.29 0.19 -6.89
C GLY A 332 15.11 0.75 -6.10
N ILE A 333 14.61 1.96 -6.42
CA ILE A 333 13.46 2.52 -5.72
C ILE A 333 12.15 1.83 -6.11
N ALA A 334 12.09 1.26 -7.33
CA ALA A 334 10.92 0.48 -7.75
C ALA A 334 10.77 -0.83 -6.97
N ALA A 335 11.80 -1.27 -6.26
CA ALA A 335 11.76 -2.44 -5.39
C ALA A 335 11.08 -2.16 -4.04
N VAL A 336 10.86 -0.89 -3.65
CA VAL A 336 10.00 -0.55 -2.52
C VAL A 336 8.57 -0.99 -2.89
N SER A 337 7.93 -1.73 -2.03
CA SER A 337 6.83 -2.67 -2.32
C SER A 337 5.57 -2.08 -2.98
N CYS A 338 5.34 -0.77 -2.89
CA CYS A 338 4.23 -0.12 -3.61
C CYS A 338 4.49 -0.03 -5.12
N VAL A 339 4.55 -1.19 -5.74
CA VAL A 339 4.98 -1.40 -7.14
C VAL A 339 4.33 -0.45 -8.15
N PRO A 340 3.00 -0.20 -8.15
CA PRO A 340 2.41 0.69 -9.13
C PRO A 340 2.89 2.14 -9.00
N THR A 341 3.18 2.58 -7.78
CA THR A 341 3.59 3.95 -7.46
C THR A 341 5.08 4.15 -7.65
N THR A 342 5.90 3.29 -7.06
CA THR A 342 7.36 3.41 -7.06
C THR A 342 7.99 3.07 -8.41
N ALA A 343 7.41 2.13 -9.15
CA ALA A 343 7.83 1.82 -10.52
C ALA A 343 7.62 2.99 -11.51
N LYS A 344 6.65 3.86 -11.26
CA LYS A 344 6.43 5.07 -12.09
C LYS A 344 7.43 6.18 -11.78
N VAL A 345 8.02 6.17 -10.59
CA VAL A 345 9.07 7.12 -10.20
C VAL A 345 10.40 6.72 -10.82
N ALA A 346 10.64 5.42 -11.03
CA ALA A 346 11.84 4.87 -11.63
C ALA A 346 11.86 4.99 -13.17
#